data_cb3ed7dc3e03b33828d07a6c27a9620c
#
_entry.id   cb3ed7dc3e03b33828d07a6c27a9620c
#
_cell.length_a   1.000
_cell.length_b   1.000
_cell.length_c   1.000
_cell.angle_alpha   90.00
_cell.angle_beta   90.00
_cell.angle_gamma   90.00
#
_symmetry.space_group_name_H-M   'P 1'
#
loop_
_entity.id
_entity.type
_entity.pdbx_description
1 polymer ?
#
loop_
_entity_poly.entity_id
_entity_poly.type
_entity_poly.pdbx_seq_one_letter_code
_entity_poly.pdbx_strand_id
1 'polypeptide(L)'
;LPYTDGIESAVVDILSDHHPETAARLIQHTKNPKEREETLRKFKEGDGDGILISTYANQGYDNPDIRFVIICKLPFLSLGDTKVRLKMQHNEEWYQTYTVRTLLQQYGRAMRSKDDWGHVYVVDAHFNHWFRTRNIERLIPPYIMDAMK
;
A
#
# COMPACT_ATOMS: atom_id res chain seq x y z
N LEU A 1 1.79 -13.10 -8.69
CA LEU A 1 2.84 -12.51 -7.86
C LEU A 1 2.87 -13.26 -6.52
N PRO A 2 3.61 -14.38 -6.41
CA PRO A 2 3.53 -15.27 -5.25
C PRO A 2 4.01 -14.63 -3.93
N TYR A 3 4.77 -13.56 -4.01
CA TYR A 3 5.37 -12.93 -2.84
C TYR A 3 4.39 -12.07 -2.02
N THR A 4 3.49 -11.36 -2.69
CA THR A 4 2.50 -10.50 -2.01
C THR A 4 1.36 -11.33 -1.40
N ASP A 5 0.97 -12.43 -2.04
CA ASP A 5 -0.03 -13.36 -1.50
C ASP A 5 0.47 -14.01 -0.19
N GLY A 6 1.77 -14.31 -0.08
CA GLY A 6 2.37 -14.84 1.14
C GLY A 6 2.35 -13.86 2.32
N ILE A 7 2.49 -12.56 2.06
CA ILE A 7 2.39 -11.54 3.12
C ILE A 7 0.96 -11.40 3.61
N GLU A 8 -0.02 -11.39 2.69
CA GLU A 8 -1.44 -11.33 3.05
C GLU A 8 -1.82 -12.51 3.96
N SER A 9 -1.49 -13.73 3.56
CA SER A 9 -1.73 -14.92 4.38
C SER A 9 -1.07 -14.83 5.74
N ALA A 10 0.22 -14.46 5.80
CA ALA A 10 0.96 -14.35 7.06
C ALA A 10 0.33 -13.31 8.01
N VAL A 11 -0.13 -12.17 7.49
CA VAL A 11 -0.83 -11.16 8.31
C VAL A 11 -2.14 -11.72 8.86
N VAL A 12 -2.93 -12.41 8.04
CA VAL A 12 -4.18 -13.05 8.47
C VAL A 12 -3.93 -14.10 9.55
N ASP A 13 -2.95 -14.97 9.35
CA ASP A 13 -2.61 -16.04 10.30
C ASP A 13 -2.15 -15.45 11.64
N ILE A 14 -1.23 -14.48 11.64
CA ILE A 14 -0.74 -13.82 12.85
C ILE A 14 -1.87 -13.12 13.61
N LEU A 15 -2.75 -12.40 12.91
CA LEU A 15 -3.88 -11.72 13.53
C LEU A 15 -4.89 -12.74 14.09
N SER A 16 -5.15 -13.83 13.39
CA SER A 16 -6.06 -14.88 13.86
C SER A 16 -5.55 -15.55 15.13
N ASP A 17 -4.24 -15.78 15.23
CA ASP A 17 -3.62 -16.44 16.38
C ASP A 17 -3.47 -15.52 17.61
N HIS A 18 -3.14 -14.25 17.40
CA HIS A 18 -2.76 -13.34 18.48
C HIS A 18 -3.80 -12.23 18.77
N HIS A 19 -4.65 -11.90 17.78
CA HIS A 19 -5.62 -10.80 17.86
C HIS A 19 -6.94 -11.18 17.18
N PRO A 20 -7.67 -12.21 17.69
CA PRO A 20 -8.87 -12.74 17.03
C PRO A 20 -9.98 -11.68 16.83
N GLU A 21 -10.12 -10.73 17.74
CA GLU A 21 -11.06 -9.61 17.61
C GLU A 21 -10.72 -8.70 16.42
N THR A 22 -9.43 -8.50 16.13
CA THR A 22 -8.97 -7.74 14.97
C THR A 22 -9.11 -8.57 13.69
N ALA A 23 -8.82 -9.89 13.76
CA ALA A 23 -8.98 -10.80 12.64
C ALA A 23 -10.43 -10.90 12.18
N ALA A 24 -11.40 -10.84 13.10
CA ALA A 24 -12.83 -10.86 12.76
C ALA A 24 -13.28 -9.65 11.93
N ARG A 25 -12.52 -8.56 11.93
CA ARG A 25 -12.76 -7.33 11.15
C ARG A 25 -12.10 -7.35 9.77
N LEU A 26 -11.28 -8.37 9.47
CA LEU A 26 -10.57 -8.45 8.20
C LEU A 26 -11.52 -8.73 7.04
N ILE A 27 -11.37 -7.93 6.00
CA ILE A 27 -12.05 -8.08 4.71
C ILE A 27 -10.97 -8.33 3.66
N GLN A 28 -10.89 -9.57 3.17
CA GLN A 28 -9.87 -9.97 2.20
C GLN A 28 -10.31 -9.65 0.77
N HIS A 29 -9.43 -8.99 0.05
CA HIS A 29 -9.67 -8.60 -1.33
C HIS A 29 -9.28 -9.73 -2.29
N THR A 30 -10.25 -10.35 -2.95
CA THR A 30 -10.04 -11.51 -3.82
C THR A 30 -9.43 -11.16 -5.18
N LYS A 31 -8.87 -12.18 -5.86
CA LYS A 31 -8.36 -12.04 -7.23
C LYS A 31 -9.47 -11.99 -8.28
N ASN A 32 -10.66 -12.51 -7.96
CA ASN A 32 -11.81 -12.49 -8.85
C ASN A 32 -12.38 -11.08 -8.99
N PRO A 33 -12.44 -10.48 -10.19
CA PRO A 33 -12.89 -9.09 -10.36
C PRO A 33 -14.30 -8.81 -9.84
N LYS A 34 -15.25 -9.76 -10.00
CA LYS A 34 -16.63 -9.57 -9.53
C LYS A 34 -16.73 -9.63 -8.00
N GLU A 35 -16.07 -10.58 -7.38
CA GLU A 35 -16.02 -10.70 -5.93
C GLU A 35 -15.27 -9.52 -5.30
N ARG A 36 -14.25 -9.01 -6.00
CA ARG A 36 -13.47 -7.83 -5.60
C ARG A 36 -14.33 -6.58 -5.51
N GLU A 37 -15.17 -6.33 -6.51
CA GLU A 37 -16.08 -5.19 -6.52
C GLU A 37 -17.09 -5.30 -5.35
N GLU A 38 -17.65 -6.46 -5.13
CA GLU A 38 -18.54 -6.73 -4.00
C GLU A 38 -17.84 -6.53 -2.64
N THR A 39 -16.61 -6.99 -2.50
CA THR A 39 -15.79 -6.82 -1.30
C THR A 39 -15.53 -5.34 -1.00
N LEU A 40 -15.17 -4.58 -2.03
CA LEU A 40 -14.94 -3.13 -1.91
C LEU A 40 -16.23 -2.38 -1.56
N ARG A 41 -17.35 -2.79 -2.13
CA ARG A 41 -18.67 -2.23 -1.81
C ARG A 41 -19.02 -2.48 -0.33
N LYS A 42 -18.87 -3.71 0.16
CA LYS A 42 -19.10 -4.06 1.57
C LYS A 42 -18.21 -3.27 2.52
N PHE A 43 -16.94 -3.10 2.17
CA PHE A 43 -16.02 -2.30 2.97
C PHE A 43 -16.43 -0.82 3.01
N LYS A 44 -16.91 -0.27 1.91
CA LYS A 44 -17.34 1.12 1.80
C LYS A 44 -18.67 1.39 2.51
N GLU A 45 -19.61 0.45 2.44
CA GLU A 45 -20.95 0.55 3.02
C GLU A 45 -21.02 0.07 4.48
N GLY A 46 -19.93 -0.49 5.00
CA GLY A 46 -19.82 -0.94 6.38
C GLY A 46 -19.84 0.21 7.40
N ASP A 47 -19.88 -0.17 8.67
CA ASP A 47 -19.93 0.73 9.82
C ASP A 47 -18.60 1.45 10.14
N GLY A 48 -17.60 1.32 9.28
CA GLY A 48 -16.28 1.93 9.44
C GLY A 48 -15.30 1.13 10.30
N ASP A 49 -15.70 -0.02 10.82
CA ASP A 49 -14.87 -0.88 11.68
C ASP A 49 -14.09 -1.95 10.91
N GLY A 50 -14.34 -2.13 9.63
CA GLY A 50 -13.68 -3.10 8.77
C GLY A 50 -12.21 -2.76 8.48
N ILE A 51 -11.40 -3.79 8.29
CA ILE A 51 -9.99 -3.68 7.89
C ILE A 51 -9.83 -4.37 6.53
N LEU A 52 -9.64 -3.59 5.48
CA LEU A 52 -9.40 -4.13 4.14
C LEU A 52 -7.94 -4.53 3.98
N ILE A 53 -7.68 -5.81 3.74
CA ILE A 53 -6.36 -6.30 3.33
C ILE A 53 -6.38 -6.57 1.83
N SER A 54 -5.42 -5.99 1.08
CA SER A 54 -5.43 -6.06 -0.37
C SER A 54 -4.06 -5.86 -0.98
N THR A 55 -3.75 -6.69 -1.96
CA THR A 55 -2.60 -6.52 -2.87
C THR A 55 -2.97 -5.69 -4.12
N TYR A 56 -4.23 -5.31 -4.28
CA TYR A 56 -4.78 -4.66 -5.48
C TYR A 56 -5.33 -3.25 -5.24
N ALA A 57 -5.49 -2.81 -4.00
CA ALA A 57 -6.09 -1.51 -3.67
C ALA A 57 -5.18 -0.29 -3.93
N ASN A 58 -4.03 -0.50 -4.58
CA ASN A 58 -3.10 0.57 -4.96
C ASN A 58 -3.63 1.47 -6.08
N GLN A 59 -4.64 1.03 -6.85
CA GLN A 59 -5.23 1.80 -7.95
C GLN A 59 -6.77 1.69 -7.96
N GLY A 60 -7.43 2.77 -8.39
CA GLY A 60 -8.85 2.77 -8.72
C GLY A 60 -9.85 2.62 -7.56
N TYR A 61 -9.40 2.61 -6.31
CA TYR A 61 -10.28 2.54 -5.14
C TYR A 61 -10.38 3.91 -4.45
N ASP A 62 -11.59 4.39 -4.28
CA ASP A 62 -11.90 5.65 -3.65
C ASP A 62 -12.90 5.46 -2.49
N ASN A 63 -12.41 5.62 -1.25
CA ASN A 63 -13.23 5.64 -0.05
C ASN A 63 -12.80 6.82 0.85
N PRO A 64 -13.67 7.83 1.05
CA PRO A 64 -13.33 9.03 1.80
C PRO A 64 -13.07 8.78 3.29
N ASP A 65 -13.53 7.66 3.82
CA ASP A 65 -13.50 7.38 5.26
C ASP A 65 -12.25 6.62 5.73
N ILE A 66 -11.30 6.35 4.82
CA ILE A 66 -10.03 5.73 5.19
C ILE A 66 -9.19 6.73 5.99
N ARG A 67 -8.88 6.38 7.24
CA ARG A 67 -8.04 7.18 8.16
C ARG A 67 -6.69 6.56 8.44
N PHE A 68 -6.55 5.27 8.20
CA PHE A 68 -5.32 4.52 8.44
C PHE A 68 -4.97 3.69 7.20
N VAL A 69 -3.72 3.81 6.77
CA VAL A 69 -3.16 2.98 5.69
C VAL A 69 -1.87 2.35 6.20
N ILE A 70 -1.76 1.04 6.10
CA ILE A 70 -0.54 0.31 6.44
C ILE A 70 0.05 -0.28 5.16
N ILE A 71 1.23 0.16 4.80
CA ILE A 71 1.96 -0.29 3.61
C ILE A 71 2.97 -1.35 4.06
N CYS A 72 2.60 -2.62 3.91
CA CYS A 72 3.42 -3.74 4.34
C CYS A 72 4.66 -3.95 3.46
N LYS A 73 4.60 -3.51 2.20
CA LYS A 73 5.70 -3.63 1.23
C LYS A 73 5.77 -2.43 0.32
N LEU A 74 6.99 -1.98 0.06
CA LEU A 74 7.26 -0.98 -0.98
C LEU A 74 6.78 -1.49 -2.34
N PRO A 75 6.07 -0.66 -3.11
CA PRO A 75 5.44 -1.06 -4.38
C PRO A 75 6.43 -1.09 -5.55
N PHE A 76 7.54 -1.81 -5.37
CA PHE A 76 8.50 -2.02 -6.44
C PHE A 76 7.89 -2.81 -7.59
N LEU A 77 8.22 -2.42 -8.82
CA LEU A 77 7.93 -3.26 -9.98
C LEU A 77 8.76 -4.55 -9.92
N SER A 78 8.17 -5.65 -10.39
CA SER A 78 8.86 -6.95 -10.41
C SER A 78 10.03 -6.95 -11.40
N LEU A 79 11.24 -7.18 -10.92
CA LEU A 79 12.43 -7.37 -11.75
C LEU A 79 12.48 -8.74 -12.44
N GLY A 80 11.54 -9.63 -12.13
CA GLY A 80 11.27 -10.84 -12.90
C GLY A 80 10.70 -10.55 -14.30
N ASP A 81 10.04 -9.39 -14.46
CA ASP A 81 9.66 -8.90 -15.78
C ASP A 81 10.88 -8.35 -16.51
N THR A 82 11.20 -8.98 -17.66
CA THR A 82 12.38 -8.62 -18.47
C THR A 82 12.33 -7.18 -18.97
N LYS A 83 11.15 -6.65 -19.32
CA LYS A 83 10.99 -5.26 -19.77
C LYS A 83 11.28 -4.28 -18.64
N VAL A 84 10.76 -4.54 -17.44
CA VAL A 84 11.02 -3.73 -16.25
C VAL A 84 12.50 -3.76 -15.91
N ARG A 85 13.13 -4.94 -15.90
CA ARG A 85 14.55 -5.10 -15.58
C ARG A 85 15.44 -4.34 -16.56
N LEU A 86 15.22 -4.48 -17.87
CA LEU A 86 15.97 -3.76 -18.89
C LEU A 86 15.80 -2.25 -18.77
N LYS A 87 14.55 -1.79 -18.54
CA LYS A 87 14.29 -0.37 -18.38
C LYS A 87 14.95 0.20 -17.13
N MET A 88 14.95 -0.54 -16.01
CA MET A 88 15.67 -0.15 -14.81
C MET A 88 17.18 -0.05 -15.04
N GLN A 89 17.78 -1.01 -15.76
CA GLN A 89 19.21 -0.99 -16.08
C GLN A 89 19.62 0.24 -16.91
N HIS A 90 18.74 0.70 -17.82
CA HIS A 90 18.98 1.90 -18.62
C HIS A 90 18.60 3.20 -17.93
N ASN A 91 17.66 3.15 -17.00
CA ASN A 91 17.15 4.33 -16.29
C ASN A 91 16.66 3.94 -14.88
N GLU A 92 17.58 3.91 -13.93
CA GLU A 92 17.27 3.62 -12.54
C GLU A 92 16.34 4.67 -11.95
N GLU A 93 16.49 5.94 -12.31
CA GLU A 93 15.65 7.02 -11.82
C GLU A 93 14.16 6.83 -12.18
N TRP A 94 13.88 6.31 -13.38
CA TRP A 94 12.51 5.94 -13.75
C TRP A 94 11.93 4.90 -12.79
N TYR A 95 12.71 3.88 -12.42
CA TYR A 95 12.28 2.82 -11.52
C TYR A 95 11.97 3.37 -10.12
N GLN A 96 12.84 4.23 -9.60
CA GLN A 96 12.64 4.89 -8.30
C GLN A 96 11.43 5.83 -8.33
N THR A 97 11.30 6.63 -9.38
CA THR A 97 10.17 7.56 -9.56
C THR A 97 8.84 6.81 -9.64
N TYR A 98 8.79 5.66 -10.33
CA TYR A 98 7.59 4.83 -10.38
C TYR A 98 7.20 4.33 -8.98
N THR A 99 8.16 3.82 -8.22
CA THR A 99 7.94 3.33 -6.86
C THR A 99 7.41 4.44 -5.94
N VAL A 100 8.06 5.62 -5.99
CA VAL A 100 7.63 6.80 -5.22
C VAL A 100 6.21 7.23 -5.60
N ARG A 101 5.90 7.36 -6.89
CA ARG A 101 4.55 7.72 -7.35
C ARG A 101 3.48 6.75 -6.83
N THR A 102 3.76 5.45 -6.87
CA THR A 102 2.82 4.44 -6.37
C THR A 102 2.67 4.54 -4.85
N LEU A 103 3.76 4.78 -4.12
CA LEU A 103 3.74 5.02 -2.68
C LEU A 103 2.90 6.26 -2.33
N LEU A 104 3.08 7.36 -3.06
CA LEU A 104 2.31 8.60 -2.88
C LEU A 104 0.82 8.41 -3.20
N GLN A 105 0.47 7.58 -4.18
CA GLN A 105 -0.92 7.20 -4.46
C GLN A 105 -1.54 6.43 -3.29
N GLN A 106 -0.78 5.55 -2.64
CA GLN A 106 -1.23 4.85 -1.44
C GLN A 106 -1.38 5.81 -0.25
N TYR A 107 -0.41 6.71 -0.06
CA TYR A 107 -0.49 7.79 0.94
C TYR A 107 -1.75 8.64 0.76
N GLY A 108 -2.06 9.05 -0.47
CA GLY A 108 -3.25 9.84 -0.81
C GLY A 108 -4.59 9.14 -0.54
N ARG A 109 -4.59 7.87 -0.12
CA ARG A 109 -5.82 7.19 0.32
C ARG A 109 -6.30 7.66 1.69
N ALA A 110 -5.37 7.96 2.59
CA ALA A 110 -5.67 8.46 3.92
C ALA A 110 -5.82 9.99 3.95
N MET A 111 -5.19 10.72 3.01
CA MET A 111 -5.18 12.19 3.00
C MET A 111 -5.43 12.69 1.57
N ARG A 112 -6.55 13.39 1.35
CA ARG A 112 -7.02 13.83 0.03
C ARG A 112 -6.98 15.33 -0.18
N SER A 113 -7.03 16.10 0.90
CA SER A 113 -6.96 17.56 0.90
C SER A 113 -6.11 18.06 2.06
N LYS A 114 -5.83 19.36 2.06
CA LYS A 114 -5.10 20.01 3.16
C LYS A 114 -5.85 20.01 4.49
N ASP A 115 -7.17 19.89 4.44
CA ASP A 115 -8.04 19.90 5.61
C ASP A 115 -8.44 18.48 6.07
N ASP A 116 -7.92 17.47 5.36
CA ASP A 116 -8.14 16.06 5.69
C ASP A 116 -7.05 15.55 6.64
N TRP A 117 -7.34 14.45 7.35
CA TRP A 117 -6.39 13.83 8.25
C TRP A 117 -6.36 12.31 8.10
N GLY A 118 -5.22 11.73 8.32
CA GLY A 118 -5.04 10.30 8.29
C GLY A 118 -3.61 9.93 8.68
N HIS A 119 -3.40 8.66 8.95
CA HIS A 119 -2.09 8.10 9.27
C HIS A 119 -1.69 7.05 8.25
N VAL A 120 -0.45 7.14 7.78
CA VAL A 120 0.14 6.16 6.86
C VAL A 120 1.39 5.58 7.50
N TYR A 121 1.40 4.27 7.66
CA TYR A 121 2.52 3.52 8.22
C TYR A 121 3.19 2.71 7.11
N VAL A 122 4.50 2.84 6.98
CA VAL A 122 5.31 2.00 6.09
C VAL A 122 6.10 1.05 6.96
N VAL A 123 5.72 -0.23 6.95
CA VAL A 123 6.32 -1.27 7.82
C VAL A 123 7.31 -2.17 7.09
N ASP A 124 7.65 -1.87 5.83
CA ASP A 124 8.69 -2.57 5.09
C ASP A 124 10.08 -2.27 5.69
N ALA A 125 10.76 -3.30 6.16
CA ALA A 125 12.10 -3.18 6.75
C ALA A 125 13.14 -2.55 5.80
N HIS A 126 12.90 -2.62 4.49
CA HIS A 126 13.79 -2.02 3.48
C HIS A 126 13.56 -0.52 3.27
N PHE A 127 12.48 0.06 3.81
CA PHE A 127 12.11 1.46 3.57
C PHE A 127 13.24 2.42 3.93
N ASN A 128 13.75 2.37 5.14
CA ASN A 128 14.78 3.30 5.61
C ASN A 128 16.09 3.19 4.81
N HIS A 129 16.50 1.96 4.48
CA HIS A 129 17.68 1.74 3.65
C HIS A 129 17.48 2.30 2.24
N TRP A 130 16.40 1.93 1.57
CA TRP A 130 16.05 2.43 0.24
C TRP A 130 15.95 3.95 0.18
N PHE A 131 15.24 4.54 1.15
CA PHE A 131 15.00 5.97 1.23
C PHE A 131 16.32 6.75 1.28
N ARG A 132 17.26 6.34 2.14
CA ARG A 132 18.55 7.01 2.33
C ARG A 132 19.52 6.75 1.19
N THR A 133 19.68 5.49 0.78
CA THR A 133 20.72 5.11 -0.19
C THR A 133 20.40 5.52 -1.63
N ARG A 134 19.11 5.70 -1.96
CA ARG A 134 18.67 6.11 -3.29
C ARG A 134 18.29 7.58 -3.39
N ASN A 135 18.56 8.36 -2.34
CA ASN A 135 18.23 9.79 -2.29
C ASN A 135 16.76 10.05 -2.70
N ILE A 136 15.84 9.28 -2.12
CA ILE A 136 14.42 9.29 -2.47
C ILE A 136 13.75 10.58 -2.04
N GLU A 137 14.26 11.22 -1.00
CA GLU A 137 13.79 12.50 -0.47
C GLU A 137 13.53 13.55 -1.57
N ARG A 138 14.43 13.65 -2.55
CA ARG A 138 14.29 14.59 -3.69
C ARG A 138 13.08 14.35 -4.58
N LEU A 139 12.51 13.13 -4.54
CA LEU A 139 11.35 12.71 -5.35
C LEU A 139 10.03 12.88 -4.60
N ILE A 140 10.07 13.20 -3.30
CA ILE A 140 8.89 13.35 -2.46
C ILE A 140 8.55 14.83 -2.32
N PRO A 141 7.28 15.22 -2.48
CA PRO A 141 6.85 16.60 -2.28
C PRO A 141 7.17 17.10 -0.87
N PRO A 142 7.64 18.37 -0.70
CA PRO A 142 8.04 18.91 0.59
C PRO A 142 6.98 18.77 1.69
N TYR A 143 5.71 19.01 1.38
CA TYR A 143 4.62 18.91 2.35
C TYR A 143 4.41 17.48 2.91
N ILE A 144 4.82 16.47 2.17
CA ILE A 144 4.81 15.07 2.65
C ILE A 144 6.05 14.82 3.51
N MET A 145 7.22 15.35 3.09
CA MET A 145 8.43 15.26 3.90
C MET A 145 8.23 15.88 5.28
N ASP A 146 7.59 17.05 5.36
CA ASP A 146 7.28 17.73 6.62
C ASP A 146 6.33 16.91 7.54
N ALA A 147 5.50 16.05 6.96
CA ALA A 147 4.59 15.17 7.68
C ALA A 147 5.22 13.83 8.11
N MET A 148 6.39 13.47 7.60
CA MET A 148 7.11 12.23 7.97
C MET A 148 7.75 12.36 9.35
N LYS A 149 7.53 11.31 10.19
CA LYS A 149 8.09 11.23 11.55
C LYS A 149 8.96 10.01 11.71
#